data_8930b11bd1d23b27b742d39372396280
#
_entry.id   8930b11bd1d23b27b742d39372396280
#
_cell.length_a   1.000
_cell.length_b   1.000
_cell.length_c   1.000
_cell.angle_alpha   90.00
_cell.angle_beta   90.00
_cell.angle_gamma   90.00
#
_symmetry.space_group_name_H-M   'P 1'
#
loop_
_entity.id
_entity.type
_entity.pdbx_description
1 polymer ?
#
loop_
_entity_poly.entity_id
_entity_poly.type
_entity_poly.pdbx_seq_one_letter_code
_entity_poly.pdbx_strand_id
1 'polypeptide(L)'
;GSRGLGRAICLELAKGGANVVFCYAGNETAAQETLAACEALGAKAAAVCCDVTDAEADLTLVKTTVNLFGRVDILVNNAGITRDGLLLTMKEADFDAVIAANLKGAFLCMKAVARQMVRQRYGRIVNLSSVVGLRGNAGQVNYAASKAGVIGMTKSLAKELAGRNITVNAVAPGFIETDMTAAMPQAAKDAM
;
A
#
# COMPACT_ATOMS: atom_id res chain seq x y z
N GLY A 1 -5.72 -3.74 3.35
CA GLY A 1 -5.38 -3.91 4.76
C GLY A 1 -5.78 -5.25 5.38
N SER A 2 -6.59 -6.07 4.66
CA SER A 2 -7.26 -7.24 5.26
C SER A 2 -6.38 -8.49 5.46
N ARG A 3 -5.20 -8.61 4.83
CA ARG A 3 -4.35 -9.81 4.88
C ARG A 3 -2.86 -9.48 4.86
N GLY A 4 -2.02 -10.48 5.16
CA GLY A 4 -0.56 -10.41 5.02
C GLY A 4 0.05 -9.19 5.71
N LEU A 5 0.99 -8.54 5.03
CA LEU A 5 1.66 -7.33 5.53
C LEU A 5 0.67 -6.21 5.89
N GLY A 6 -0.38 -6.00 5.07
CA GLY A 6 -1.37 -4.95 5.35
C GLY A 6 -2.07 -5.17 6.67
N ARG A 7 -2.46 -6.41 7.00
CA ARG A 7 -3.05 -6.76 8.31
C ARG A 7 -2.05 -6.54 9.44
N ALA A 8 -0.83 -7.00 9.29
CA ALA A 8 0.22 -6.82 10.31
C ALA A 8 0.47 -5.33 10.59
N ILE A 9 0.53 -4.49 9.55
CA ILE A 9 0.68 -3.04 9.69
C ILE A 9 -0.51 -2.43 10.45
N CYS A 10 -1.76 -2.82 10.12
CA CYS A 10 -2.95 -2.34 10.84
C CYS A 10 -2.87 -2.67 12.34
N LEU A 11 -2.49 -3.90 12.69
CA LEU A 11 -2.38 -4.33 14.08
C LEU A 11 -1.25 -3.62 14.83
N GLU A 12 -0.09 -3.41 14.21
CA GLU A 12 1.01 -2.70 14.86
C GLU A 12 0.69 -1.22 15.08
N LEU A 13 0.02 -0.57 14.12
CA LEU A 13 -0.46 0.81 14.31
C LEU A 13 -1.51 0.88 15.43
N ALA A 14 -2.44 -0.08 15.48
CA ALA A 14 -3.44 -0.17 16.55
C ALA A 14 -2.80 -0.35 17.94
N LYS A 15 -1.81 -1.24 18.08
CA LYS A 15 -1.02 -1.40 19.31
C LYS A 15 -0.31 -0.11 19.72
N GLY A 16 0.14 0.67 18.75
CA GLY A 16 0.75 1.98 18.95
C GLY A 16 -0.25 3.08 19.33
N GLY A 17 -1.54 2.77 19.49
CA GLY A 17 -2.58 3.72 19.87
C GLY A 17 -3.16 4.54 18.71
N ALA A 18 -2.87 4.19 17.46
CA ALA A 18 -3.47 4.85 16.31
C ALA A 18 -4.90 4.34 16.05
N ASN A 19 -5.79 5.25 15.63
CA ASN A 19 -7.03 4.86 14.98
C ASN A 19 -6.72 4.40 13.55
N VAL A 20 -7.37 3.33 13.08
CA VAL A 20 -7.01 2.68 11.81
C VAL A 20 -8.19 2.64 10.85
N VAL A 21 -8.04 3.25 9.68
CA VAL A 21 -8.93 2.99 8.54
C VAL A 21 -8.13 2.24 7.48
N PHE A 22 -8.64 1.11 7.04
CA PHE A 22 -7.99 0.34 5.99
C PHE A 22 -8.96 -0.03 4.88
N CYS A 23 -8.42 -0.16 3.66
CA CYS A 23 -9.18 -0.60 2.50
C CYS A 23 -8.98 -2.08 2.19
N TYR A 24 -10.00 -2.66 1.54
CA TYR A 24 -9.99 -4.00 0.95
C TYR A 24 -10.80 -4.01 -0.35
N ALA A 25 -10.45 -4.88 -1.30
CA ALA A 25 -11.13 -4.92 -2.60
C ALA A 25 -12.11 -6.09 -2.75
N GLY A 26 -11.90 -7.24 -2.12
CA GLY A 26 -12.74 -8.41 -2.43
C GLY A 26 -12.98 -9.41 -1.30
N ASN A 27 -12.21 -9.37 -0.21
CA ASN A 27 -12.39 -10.33 0.89
C ASN A 27 -12.92 -9.61 2.13
N GLU A 28 -14.24 -9.55 2.23
CA GLU A 28 -14.93 -8.90 3.34
C GLU A 28 -14.73 -9.65 4.65
N THR A 29 -14.75 -10.97 4.65
CA THR A 29 -14.53 -11.79 5.87
C THR A 29 -13.17 -11.47 6.48
N ALA A 30 -12.08 -11.50 5.70
CA ALA A 30 -10.75 -11.14 6.19
C ALA A 30 -10.65 -9.68 6.63
N ALA A 31 -11.45 -8.78 6.04
CA ALA A 31 -11.52 -7.40 6.47
C ALA A 31 -12.20 -7.29 7.86
N GLN A 32 -13.30 -7.98 8.08
CA GLN A 32 -13.99 -8.01 9.38
C GLN A 32 -13.11 -8.62 10.48
N GLU A 33 -12.38 -9.70 10.18
CA GLU A 33 -11.42 -10.29 11.11
C GLU A 33 -10.30 -9.30 11.51
N THR A 34 -9.79 -8.54 10.54
CA THR A 34 -8.76 -7.52 10.81
C THR A 34 -9.33 -6.36 11.61
N LEU A 35 -10.56 -5.92 11.29
CA LEU A 35 -11.27 -4.89 12.02
C LEU A 35 -11.42 -5.27 13.48
N ALA A 36 -12.01 -6.45 13.76
CA ALA A 36 -12.21 -6.96 15.11
C ALA A 36 -10.88 -7.08 15.89
N ALA A 37 -9.80 -7.51 15.21
CA ALA A 37 -8.48 -7.61 15.83
C ALA A 37 -7.88 -6.23 16.19
N CYS A 38 -8.11 -5.18 15.39
CA CYS A 38 -7.71 -3.81 15.73
C CYS A 38 -8.51 -3.27 16.94
N GLU A 39 -9.82 -3.52 16.96
CA GLU A 39 -10.69 -3.10 18.06
C GLU A 39 -10.33 -3.82 19.38
N ALA A 40 -9.97 -5.10 19.31
CA ALA A 40 -9.50 -5.86 20.48
C ALA A 40 -8.20 -5.30 21.08
N LEU A 41 -7.41 -4.55 20.29
CA LEU A 41 -6.23 -3.81 20.74
C LEU A 41 -6.57 -2.40 21.29
N GLY A 42 -7.86 -2.05 21.37
CA GLY A 42 -8.32 -0.75 21.88
C GLY A 42 -8.37 0.37 20.83
N ALA A 43 -8.03 0.10 19.58
CA ALA A 43 -8.09 1.10 18.53
C ALA A 43 -9.55 1.30 18.04
N LYS A 44 -9.89 2.55 17.67
CA LYS A 44 -11.07 2.76 16.83
C LYS A 44 -10.67 2.43 15.40
N ALA A 45 -11.41 1.54 14.74
CA ALA A 45 -11.06 1.09 13.41
C ALA A 45 -12.26 1.10 12.45
N ALA A 46 -11.99 1.16 11.15
CA ALA A 46 -12.99 0.98 10.10
C ALA A 46 -12.38 0.30 8.87
N ALA A 47 -13.16 -0.57 8.24
CA ALA A 47 -12.83 -1.23 6.98
C ALA A 47 -13.67 -0.63 5.85
N VAL A 48 -13.05 -0.23 4.75
CA VAL A 48 -13.72 0.39 3.59
C VAL A 48 -13.47 -0.47 2.36
N CYS A 49 -14.54 -0.89 1.68
CA CYS A 49 -14.42 -1.54 0.37
C CYS A 49 -13.97 -0.48 -0.65
N CYS A 50 -12.74 -0.62 -1.15
CA CYS A 50 -12.14 0.36 -2.06
C CYS A 50 -11.10 -0.34 -2.94
N ASP A 51 -11.24 -0.18 -4.25
CA ASP A 51 -10.19 -0.51 -5.22
C ASP A 51 -9.29 0.73 -5.38
N VAL A 52 -8.03 0.61 -5.02
CA VAL A 52 -7.04 1.70 -5.10
C VAL A 52 -6.74 2.16 -6.53
N THR A 53 -7.24 1.47 -7.55
CA THR A 53 -7.15 1.90 -8.95
C THR A 53 -8.23 2.90 -9.34
N ASP A 54 -9.24 3.11 -8.46
CA ASP A 54 -10.34 4.04 -8.61
C ASP A 54 -10.10 5.31 -7.77
N ALA A 55 -9.90 6.44 -8.45
CA ALA A 55 -9.63 7.72 -7.80
C ALA A 55 -10.78 8.23 -6.92
N GLU A 56 -12.03 7.96 -7.28
CA GLU A 56 -13.20 8.37 -6.47
C GLU A 56 -13.32 7.50 -5.21
N ALA A 57 -13.00 6.21 -5.31
CA ALA A 57 -12.94 5.33 -4.14
C ALA A 57 -11.86 5.78 -3.15
N ASP A 58 -10.68 6.19 -3.62
CA ASP A 58 -9.61 6.74 -2.78
C ASP A 58 -10.01 8.05 -2.10
N LEU A 59 -10.67 8.96 -2.83
CA LEU A 59 -11.22 10.19 -2.24
C LEU A 59 -12.26 9.89 -1.16
N THR A 60 -13.10 8.88 -1.38
CA THR A 60 -14.10 8.43 -0.42
C THR A 60 -13.43 7.83 0.82
N LEU A 61 -12.38 7.02 0.67
CA LEU A 61 -11.58 6.48 1.78
C LEU A 61 -11.01 7.60 2.67
N VAL A 62 -10.41 8.62 2.05
CA VAL A 62 -9.88 9.78 2.78
C VAL A 62 -10.99 10.58 3.47
N LYS A 63 -12.10 10.85 2.78
CA LYS A 63 -13.26 11.54 3.37
C LYS A 63 -13.82 10.77 4.57
N THR A 64 -13.97 9.46 4.44
CA THR A 64 -14.43 8.59 5.55
C THR A 64 -13.50 8.69 6.75
N THR A 65 -12.19 8.65 6.53
CA THR A 65 -11.20 8.79 7.60
C THR A 65 -11.30 10.16 8.30
N VAL A 66 -11.43 11.24 7.52
CA VAL A 66 -11.58 12.59 8.07
C VAL A 66 -12.89 12.74 8.83
N ASN A 67 -13.99 12.17 8.34
CA ASN A 67 -15.28 12.21 9.02
C ASN A 67 -15.26 11.47 10.36
N LEU A 68 -14.56 10.34 10.44
CA LEU A 68 -14.46 9.54 11.66
C LEU A 68 -13.51 10.14 12.70
N PHE A 69 -12.38 10.69 12.25
CA PHE A 69 -11.26 11.06 13.14
C PHE A 69 -10.78 12.50 13.01
N GLY A 70 -11.36 13.31 12.12
CA GLY A 70 -11.04 14.72 11.92
C GLY A 70 -9.75 14.96 11.11
N ARG A 71 -8.91 13.94 10.92
CA ARG A 71 -7.57 14.07 10.32
C ARG A 71 -7.06 12.78 9.69
N VAL A 72 -5.98 12.90 8.91
CA VAL A 72 -5.19 11.77 8.44
C VAL A 72 -3.72 12.05 8.74
N ASP A 73 -3.12 11.30 9.63
CA ASP A 73 -1.73 11.50 10.06
C ASP A 73 -0.76 10.63 9.28
N ILE A 74 -1.16 9.40 8.99
CA ILE A 74 -0.32 8.39 8.38
C ILE A 74 -1.08 7.79 7.18
N LEU A 75 -0.41 7.73 6.03
CA LEU A 75 -0.83 6.94 4.88
C LEU A 75 0.19 5.82 4.65
N VAL A 76 -0.28 4.58 4.58
CA VAL A 76 0.55 3.43 4.19
C VAL A 76 0.03 2.86 2.88
N ASN A 77 0.78 3.04 1.81
CA ASN A 77 0.50 2.43 0.51
C ASN A 77 1.11 1.03 0.47
N ASN A 78 0.28 0.04 0.84
CA ASN A 78 0.65 -1.37 0.87
C ASN A 78 -0.02 -2.18 -0.26
N ALA A 79 -1.13 -1.73 -0.83
CA ALA A 79 -1.84 -2.45 -1.88
C ALA A 79 -0.92 -2.78 -3.06
N GLY A 80 -1.02 -3.99 -3.55
CA GLY A 80 -0.23 -4.43 -4.68
C GLY A 80 -0.54 -5.87 -5.07
N ILE A 81 -0.24 -6.18 -6.33
CA ILE A 81 -0.41 -7.49 -6.94
C ILE A 81 0.86 -7.89 -7.69
N THR A 82 0.99 -9.17 -7.96
CA THR A 82 1.97 -9.73 -8.90
C THR A 82 1.26 -10.42 -10.06
N ARG A 83 1.86 -10.37 -11.25
CA ARG A 83 1.48 -11.12 -12.45
C ARG A 83 2.78 -11.49 -13.14
N ASP A 84 3.44 -12.51 -12.60
CA ASP A 84 4.78 -12.89 -13.03
C ASP A 84 4.74 -13.65 -14.35
N GLY A 85 5.73 -13.42 -15.19
CA GLY A 85 5.90 -14.06 -16.49
C GLY A 85 7.15 -13.55 -17.20
N LEU A 86 7.78 -14.40 -18.01
CA LEU A 86 8.93 -13.98 -18.81
C LEU A 86 8.47 -12.91 -19.84
N LEU A 87 9.34 -11.97 -20.17
CA LEU A 87 9.02 -10.87 -21.07
C LEU A 87 8.37 -11.31 -22.39
N LEU A 88 8.88 -12.40 -22.97
CA LEU A 88 8.38 -12.92 -24.25
C LEU A 88 6.95 -13.47 -24.19
N THR A 89 6.46 -13.83 -23.01
CA THR A 89 5.13 -14.43 -22.80
C THR A 89 4.21 -13.58 -21.94
N MET A 90 4.73 -12.49 -21.36
CA MET A 90 3.94 -11.58 -20.52
C MET A 90 2.86 -10.90 -21.37
N LYS A 91 1.64 -10.95 -20.90
CA LYS A 91 0.54 -10.23 -21.56
C LYS A 91 0.57 -8.76 -21.18
N GLU A 92 0.26 -7.88 -22.13
CA GLU A 92 0.13 -6.45 -21.89
C GLU A 92 -0.87 -6.16 -20.75
N ALA A 93 -2.01 -6.87 -20.72
CA ALA A 93 -2.99 -6.75 -19.65
C ALA A 93 -2.44 -7.08 -18.25
N ASP A 94 -1.49 -8.02 -18.13
CA ASP A 94 -0.84 -8.35 -16.85
C ASP A 94 0.15 -7.27 -16.44
N PHE A 95 0.86 -6.66 -17.40
CA PHE A 95 1.71 -5.50 -17.17
C PHE A 95 0.86 -4.32 -16.67
N ASP A 96 -0.18 -3.97 -17.39
CA ASP A 96 -1.07 -2.85 -17.06
C ASP A 96 -1.75 -3.01 -15.71
N ALA A 97 -2.22 -4.21 -15.38
CA ALA A 97 -2.85 -4.50 -14.10
C ALA A 97 -1.87 -4.26 -12.92
N VAL A 98 -0.60 -4.67 -13.08
CA VAL A 98 0.42 -4.47 -12.03
C VAL A 98 0.77 -2.98 -11.91
N ILE A 99 0.94 -2.27 -13.02
CA ILE A 99 1.20 -0.82 -13.01
C ILE A 99 0.00 -0.06 -12.41
N ALA A 100 -1.22 -0.42 -12.79
CA ALA A 100 -2.42 0.21 -12.25
C ALA A 100 -2.53 0.05 -10.74
N ALA A 101 -2.40 -1.18 -10.22
CA ALA A 101 -2.55 -1.43 -8.80
C ALA A 101 -1.37 -0.90 -7.96
N ASN A 102 -0.13 -1.22 -8.36
CA ASN A 102 1.04 -0.99 -7.51
C ASN A 102 1.58 0.44 -7.61
N LEU A 103 1.52 1.06 -8.78
CA LEU A 103 2.11 2.36 -9.05
C LEU A 103 1.05 3.46 -9.10
N LYS A 104 0.06 3.33 -10.00
CA LYS A 104 -0.99 4.33 -10.15
C LYS A 104 -1.86 4.40 -8.90
N GLY A 105 -2.22 3.28 -8.29
CA GLY A 105 -2.98 3.23 -7.04
C GLY A 105 -2.28 3.99 -5.91
N ALA A 106 -0.98 3.74 -5.70
CA ALA A 106 -0.20 4.49 -4.70
C ALA A 106 -0.18 6.00 -5.01
N PHE A 107 -0.06 6.39 -6.29
CA PHE A 107 -0.15 7.79 -6.70
C PHE A 107 -1.53 8.40 -6.37
N LEU A 108 -2.61 7.70 -6.66
CA LEU A 108 -3.97 8.17 -6.42
C LEU A 108 -4.25 8.35 -4.92
N CYS A 109 -3.86 7.39 -4.07
CA CYS A 109 -3.96 7.51 -2.62
C CYS A 109 -3.15 8.70 -2.08
N MET A 110 -1.90 8.88 -2.54
CA MET A 110 -1.07 10.03 -2.16
C MET A 110 -1.73 11.35 -2.58
N LYS A 111 -2.26 11.43 -3.80
CA LYS A 111 -2.96 12.60 -4.32
C LYS A 111 -4.22 12.92 -3.50
N ALA A 112 -5.00 11.90 -3.14
CA ALA A 112 -6.22 12.05 -2.35
C ALA A 112 -5.94 12.63 -0.96
N VAL A 113 -4.87 12.19 -0.28
CA VAL A 113 -4.54 12.60 1.09
C VAL A 113 -3.73 13.91 1.15
N ALA A 114 -2.98 14.25 0.09
CA ALA A 114 -2.00 15.35 0.10
C ALA A 114 -2.63 16.68 0.54
N ARG A 115 -3.81 17.04 0.00
CA ARG A 115 -4.49 18.29 0.35
C ARG A 115 -4.84 18.36 1.84
N GLN A 116 -5.26 17.24 2.42
CA GLN A 116 -5.59 17.15 3.84
C GLN A 116 -4.34 17.32 4.69
N MET A 117 -3.26 16.60 4.40
CA MET A 117 -2.00 16.69 5.14
C MET A 117 -1.35 18.08 5.02
N VAL A 118 -1.41 18.71 3.85
CA VAL A 118 -0.91 20.08 3.64
C VAL A 118 -1.66 21.09 4.52
N ARG A 119 -2.98 20.97 4.65
CA ARG A 119 -3.78 21.82 5.55
C ARG A 119 -3.44 21.58 7.02
N GLN A 120 -3.21 20.35 7.40
CA GLN A 120 -2.81 19.95 8.77
C GLN A 120 -1.38 20.41 9.12
N ARG A 121 -0.55 20.70 8.11
CA ARG A 121 0.89 20.89 8.25
C ARG A 121 1.56 19.71 8.96
N TYR A 122 1.07 18.52 8.69
CA TYR A 122 1.57 17.27 9.25
C TYR A 122 1.14 16.09 8.38
N GLY A 123 2.03 15.14 8.17
CA GLY A 123 1.74 13.87 7.50
C GLY A 123 2.97 12.95 7.47
N ARG A 124 2.69 11.65 7.44
CA ARG A 124 3.69 10.58 7.28
C ARG A 124 3.19 9.63 6.21
N ILE A 125 3.86 9.60 5.07
CA ILE A 125 3.53 8.71 3.97
C ILE A 125 4.60 7.62 3.90
N VAL A 126 4.16 6.37 3.94
CA VAL A 126 5.02 5.19 3.82
C VAL A 126 4.56 4.36 2.63
N ASN A 127 5.42 4.19 1.66
CA ASN A 127 5.16 3.43 0.44
C ASN A 127 5.88 2.08 0.50
N LEU A 128 5.15 0.98 0.32
CA LEU A 128 5.73 -0.36 0.24
C LEU A 128 6.27 -0.60 -1.19
N SER A 129 7.60 -0.48 -1.32
CA SER A 129 8.35 -0.92 -2.49
C SER A 129 8.74 -2.40 -2.37
N SER A 130 9.88 -2.78 -2.89
CA SER A 130 10.47 -4.12 -2.80
C SER A 130 11.95 -4.05 -3.17
N VAL A 131 12.74 -4.99 -2.69
CA VAL A 131 14.11 -5.22 -3.20
C VAL A 131 14.11 -5.50 -4.71
N VAL A 132 13.04 -6.08 -5.25
CA VAL A 132 12.85 -6.28 -6.69
C VAL A 132 12.80 -4.95 -7.45
N GLY A 133 12.26 -3.90 -6.87
CA GLY A 133 12.30 -2.54 -7.43
C GLY A 133 13.69 -1.90 -7.43
N LEU A 134 14.62 -2.43 -6.63
CA LEU A 134 16.00 -1.96 -6.57
C LEU A 134 16.94 -2.76 -7.48
N ARG A 135 16.75 -4.09 -7.58
CA ARG A 135 17.68 -5.02 -8.22
C ARG A 135 17.12 -5.66 -9.49
N GLY A 136 15.80 -5.65 -9.68
CA GLY A 136 15.11 -6.46 -10.67
C GLY A 136 14.96 -7.91 -10.22
N ASN A 137 14.16 -8.68 -10.95
CA ASN A 137 14.03 -10.13 -10.84
C ASN A 137 13.52 -10.69 -12.17
N ALA A 138 14.05 -11.82 -12.62
CA ALA A 138 13.59 -12.49 -13.83
C ALA A 138 12.10 -12.84 -13.72
N GLY A 139 11.34 -12.60 -14.79
CA GLY A 139 9.90 -12.84 -14.81
C GLY A 139 9.05 -11.77 -14.10
N GLN A 140 9.63 -10.70 -13.59
CA GLN A 140 8.94 -9.66 -12.83
C GLN A 140 9.16 -8.24 -13.40
N VAL A 141 9.27 -8.08 -14.71
CA VAL A 141 9.55 -6.78 -15.33
C VAL A 141 8.47 -5.73 -14.99
N ASN A 142 7.19 -6.12 -14.97
CA ASN A 142 6.07 -5.30 -14.56
C ASN A 142 6.14 -4.91 -13.08
N TYR A 143 6.38 -5.88 -12.21
CA TYR A 143 6.48 -5.67 -10.76
C TYR A 143 7.70 -4.82 -10.40
N ALA A 144 8.87 -5.13 -10.97
CA ALA A 144 10.09 -4.35 -10.80
C ALA A 144 9.89 -2.89 -11.22
N ALA A 145 9.33 -2.66 -12.41
CA ALA A 145 9.02 -1.32 -12.92
C ALA A 145 8.08 -0.56 -11.96
N SER A 146 7.00 -1.22 -11.49
CA SER A 146 6.05 -0.61 -10.56
C SER A 146 6.71 -0.21 -9.24
N LYS A 147 7.54 -1.09 -8.65
CA LYS A 147 8.19 -0.86 -7.36
C LYS A 147 9.36 0.14 -7.44
N ALA A 148 10.07 0.18 -8.56
CA ALA A 148 11.04 1.24 -8.86
C ALA A 148 10.35 2.61 -9.04
N GLY A 149 9.22 2.64 -9.74
CA GLY A 149 8.40 3.84 -9.90
C GLY A 149 7.92 4.42 -8.57
N VAL A 150 7.50 3.56 -7.62
CA VAL A 150 7.12 3.96 -6.26
C VAL A 150 8.29 4.67 -5.56
N ILE A 151 9.53 4.20 -5.71
CA ILE A 151 10.71 4.86 -5.13
C ILE A 151 10.92 6.24 -5.75
N GLY A 152 10.78 6.35 -7.08
CA GLY A 152 10.87 7.64 -7.78
C GLY A 152 9.83 8.65 -7.30
N MET A 153 8.56 8.23 -7.22
CA MET A 153 7.47 9.07 -6.68
C MET A 153 7.73 9.50 -5.24
N THR A 154 8.21 8.58 -4.40
CA THR A 154 8.54 8.87 -2.99
C THR A 154 9.56 10.00 -2.89
N LYS A 155 10.65 9.92 -3.65
CA LYS A 155 11.72 10.94 -3.64
C LYS A 155 11.22 12.31 -4.13
N SER A 156 10.38 12.35 -5.14
CA SER A 156 9.81 13.58 -5.69
C SER A 156 8.84 14.22 -4.69
N LEU A 157 7.91 13.45 -4.17
CA LEU A 157 6.89 13.94 -3.25
C LEU A 157 7.49 14.36 -1.89
N ALA A 158 8.55 13.70 -1.43
CA ALA A 158 9.28 14.11 -0.23
C ALA A 158 9.83 15.53 -0.35
N LYS A 159 10.39 15.89 -1.51
CA LYS A 159 10.90 17.25 -1.78
C LYS A 159 9.74 18.27 -1.87
N GLU A 160 8.65 17.90 -2.54
CA GLU A 160 7.49 18.77 -2.74
C GLU A 160 6.80 19.13 -1.42
N LEU A 161 6.68 18.17 -0.51
CA LEU A 161 5.91 18.32 0.74
C LEU A 161 6.74 18.65 1.97
N ALA A 162 8.07 18.70 1.88
CA ALA A 162 8.98 18.95 3.01
C ALA A 162 8.63 20.23 3.78
N GLY A 163 8.33 21.33 3.08
CA GLY A 163 7.96 22.62 3.69
C GLY A 163 6.63 22.61 4.45
N ARG A 164 5.90 21.49 4.46
CA ARG A 164 4.63 21.31 5.15
C ARG A 164 4.71 20.33 6.34
N ASN A 165 5.91 19.97 6.78
CA ASN A 165 6.14 18.98 7.85
C ASN A 165 5.52 17.60 7.49
N ILE A 166 5.57 17.24 6.20
CA ILE A 166 5.13 15.95 5.70
C ILE A 166 6.36 15.18 5.25
N THR A 167 6.54 13.97 5.77
CA THR A 167 7.59 13.06 5.31
C THR A 167 7.03 11.99 4.41
N VAL A 168 7.79 11.63 3.39
CA VAL A 168 7.42 10.57 2.45
C VAL A 168 8.60 9.61 2.34
N ASN A 169 8.38 8.36 2.69
CA ASN A 169 9.41 7.33 2.74
C ASN A 169 8.95 6.08 1.99
N ALA A 170 9.90 5.31 1.49
CA ALA A 170 9.66 3.99 0.92
C ALA A 170 10.40 2.93 1.73
N VAL A 171 9.73 1.82 1.99
CA VAL A 171 10.31 0.61 2.55
C VAL A 171 10.41 -0.41 1.43
N ALA A 172 11.57 -1.01 1.24
CA ALA A 172 11.81 -2.03 0.23
C ALA A 172 12.09 -3.39 0.90
N PRO A 173 11.04 -4.12 1.31
CA PRO A 173 11.21 -5.41 1.95
C PRO A 173 11.90 -6.41 1.01
N GLY A 174 12.67 -7.33 1.60
CA GLY A 174 13.10 -8.54 0.95
C GLY A 174 11.97 -9.58 0.90
N PHE A 175 12.34 -10.85 0.94
CA PHE A 175 11.36 -11.93 1.03
C PHE A 175 10.70 -11.92 2.41
N ILE A 176 9.36 -11.82 2.42
CA ILE A 176 8.54 -11.94 3.63
C ILE A 176 7.52 -13.04 3.39
N GLU A 177 7.46 -13.99 4.29
CA GLU A 177 6.52 -15.10 4.22
C GLU A 177 5.09 -14.60 4.47
N THR A 178 4.24 -14.75 3.45
CA THR A 178 2.83 -14.34 3.45
C THR A 178 2.06 -15.30 2.54
N ASP A 179 0.73 -15.24 2.55
CA ASP A 179 -0.10 -16.02 1.62
C ASP A 179 0.30 -15.81 0.14
N MET A 180 0.75 -14.61 -0.20
CA MET A 180 1.21 -14.27 -1.56
C MET A 180 2.50 -15.02 -1.93
N THR A 181 3.41 -15.22 -0.98
CA THR A 181 4.69 -15.89 -1.19
C THR A 181 4.64 -17.38 -0.87
N ALA A 182 3.64 -17.83 -0.11
CA ALA A 182 3.48 -19.25 0.24
C ALA A 182 3.29 -20.13 -1.00
N ALA A 183 2.58 -19.64 -2.02
CA ALA A 183 2.33 -20.35 -3.26
C ALA A 183 3.53 -20.41 -4.24
N MET A 184 4.66 -19.74 -3.92
CA MET A 184 5.83 -19.75 -4.78
C MET A 184 6.58 -21.10 -4.70
N PRO A 185 7.12 -21.61 -5.84
CA PRO A 185 7.99 -22.78 -5.84
C PRO A 185 9.22 -22.58 -4.94
N GLN A 186 9.67 -23.65 -4.26
CA GLN A 186 10.82 -23.57 -3.34
C GLN A 186 12.07 -23.00 -4.03
N ALA A 187 12.39 -23.47 -5.24
CA ALA A 187 13.53 -22.95 -6.01
C ALA A 187 13.50 -21.44 -6.25
N ALA A 188 12.29 -20.85 -6.37
CA ALA A 188 12.15 -19.40 -6.50
C ALA A 188 12.32 -18.67 -5.16
N LYS A 189 11.98 -19.32 -4.05
CA LYS A 189 12.21 -18.79 -2.70
C LYS A 189 13.71 -18.80 -2.34
N ASP A 190 14.41 -19.85 -2.72
CA ASP A 190 15.85 -20.03 -2.43
C ASP A 190 16.74 -19.07 -3.26
N ALA A 191 16.22 -18.54 -4.36
CA ALA A 191 16.93 -17.59 -5.25
C ALA A 191 16.75 -16.11 -4.84
N MET A 192 15.96 -15.84 -3.81
CA MET A 192 15.67 -14.48 -3.30
C MET A 192 16.48 -14.13 -2.06
#